data_7af5d3d0f3e09e8f6136b22185597b75
#
_entry.id   7af5d3d0f3e09e8f6136b22185597b75
#
_cell.length_a   1.000
_cell.length_b   1.000
_cell.length_c   1.000
_cell.angle_alpha   90.00
_cell.angle_beta   90.00
_cell.angle_gamma   90.00
#
_symmetry.space_group_name_H-M   'P 1'
#
loop_
_entity.id
_entity.type
_entity.pdbx_description
1 polymer ?
#
loop_
_entity_poly.entity_id
_entity_poly.type
_entity_poly.pdbx_seq_one_letter_code
_entity_poly.pdbx_strand_id
1 'polypeptide(L)'
;MTEQELDKILTDALLLPAETEIVEFKEAKNSYDFDKIGKYFSALSNEANLKGHSCAWLIFGVNNRHEIIGSRYRTGRKDLDSLKKEIGDKTTQSISFMDIYELQKPEGRVVMFQIPAAPHGIPVSFEGFYYGRLNESLIALNIEKIDRIRNQAANRDWSREIVPDATIADLDKEAILKAREQYKLRNPSLEKEVDSWDDITFLNKAKVTLNGQITNTTILLLGKDEASALISPAISQITWVLKDAPGGFEHFYTPFILTVSKALDCIRNLRYSYMIDDNTLFPKEVTHYDKWVIRELLQNCVAHSDYRKSSRIIILEYNDKLIFQNAGGFMPDSVEEVIRKNSPQDYYRNPFLAAAMVNLNMIETVGNGIKKIFTIQRERLFPLPDYDISDETHTKVTVYGELIDENYTNILYNHPELSLEDVIALDKVQKKQPVGEIEMARLRELKLLAENTLDNNTKFAQTGGMTGGMTGGMTGGISLSETQIKILNLIKENPKISFKKMEEILEINISALQKHIEKLKQQGIITREGAAFGGYWQIMK
;
A
#
# COMPACT_ATOMS: atom_id res chain seq x y z
N MET A 1 -28.62 -31.82 2.82
CA MET A 1 -28.00 -32.33 1.57
C MET A 1 -28.78 -33.61 1.15
N THR A 2 -28.93 -33.83 -0.13
CA THR A 2 -29.55 -35.07 -0.67
C THR A 2 -28.57 -36.25 -0.57
N GLU A 3 -29.08 -37.49 -0.58
CA GLU A 3 -28.23 -38.67 -0.54
C GLU A 3 -27.28 -38.76 -1.75
N GLN A 4 -27.71 -38.28 -2.92
CA GLN A 4 -26.89 -38.21 -4.14
C GLN A 4 -25.72 -37.22 -4.01
N GLU A 5 -25.96 -36.06 -3.38
CA GLU A 5 -24.91 -35.08 -3.11
C GLU A 5 -23.87 -35.62 -2.12
N LEU A 6 -24.31 -36.29 -1.06
CA LEU A 6 -23.44 -36.92 -0.07
C LEU A 6 -22.61 -38.05 -0.69
N ASP A 7 -23.23 -38.82 -1.56
CA ASP A 7 -22.57 -39.92 -2.27
C ASP A 7 -21.47 -39.41 -3.19
N LYS A 8 -21.74 -38.31 -3.87
CA LYS A 8 -20.75 -37.66 -4.70
C LYS A 8 -19.57 -37.14 -3.86
N ILE A 9 -19.84 -36.45 -2.73
CA ILE A 9 -18.80 -35.94 -1.83
C ILE A 9 -17.95 -37.09 -1.29
N LEU A 10 -18.58 -38.20 -0.87
CA LEU A 10 -17.85 -39.38 -0.40
C LEU A 10 -16.97 -39.96 -1.52
N THR A 11 -17.51 -40.11 -2.71
CA THR A 11 -16.77 -40.66 -3.86
C THR A 11 -15.59 -39.77 -4.23
N ASP A 12 -15.80 -38.46 -4.31
CA ASP A 12 -14.74 -37.50 -4.61
C ASP A 12 -13.63 -37.54 -3.53
N ALA A 13 -14.02 -37.68 -2.25
CA ALA A 13 -13.08 -37.80 -1.14
C ALA A 13 -12.24 -39.08 -1.20
N LEU A 14 -12.87 -40.22 -1.53
CA LEU A 14 -12.18 -41.52 -1.65
C LEU A 14 -11.20 -41.60 -2.83
N LEU A 15 -11.41 -40.77 -3.86
CA LEU A 15 -10.52 -40.66 -5.03
C LEU A 15 -9.30 -39.81 -4.78
N LEU A 16 -9.20 -39.09 -3.65
CA LEU A 16 -8.02 -38.30 -3.32
C LEU A 16 -6.81 -39.23 -3.15
N PRO A 17 -5.62 -38.83 -3.65
CA PRO A 17 -4.42 -39.67 -3.54
C PRO A 17 -3.91 -39.81 -2.09
N ALA A 18 -4.30 -38.89 -1.21
CA ALA A 18 -4.01 -38.88 0.21
C ALA A 18 -5.06 -38.03 0.95
N GLU A 19 -5.17 -38.20 2.27
CA GLU A 19 -5.96 -37.31 3.12
C GLU A 19 -5.48 -35.86 2.96
N THR A 20 -6.41 -34.92 2.91
CA THR A 20 -6.12 -33.51 2.83
C THR A 20 -6.30 -32.86 4.20
N GLU A 21 -5.88 -31.61 4.36
CA GLU A 21 -6.09 -30.93 5.62
C GLU A 21 -7.57 -30.63 5.94
N ILE A 22 -8.50 -30.88 4.99
CA ILE A 22 -9.95 -30.67 5.16
C ILE A 22 -10.78 -31.95 5.07
N VAL A 23 -10.16 -33.12 4.87
CA VAL A 23 -10.83 -34.43 4.85
C VAL A 23 -10.02 -35.41 5.67
N GLU A 24 -10.68 -36.12 6.59
CA GLU A 24 -10.07 -37.12 7.45
C GLU A 24 -10.91 -38.38 7.47
N PHE A 25 -10.28 -39.56 7.29
CA PHE A 25 -10.91 -40.87 7.35
C PHE A 25 -10.56 -41.58 8.65
N LYS A 26 -11.56 -42.29 9.23
CA LYS A 26 -11.34 -43.15 10.38
C LYS A 26 -12.18 -44.42 10.29
N GLU A 27 -11.58 -45.51 10.68
CA GLU A 27 -12.30 -46.80 10.70
C GLU A 27 -13.47 -46.76 11.68
N ALA A 28 -13.26 -46.30 12.91
CA ALA A 28 -14.28 -46.16 13.95
C ALA A 28 -15.29 -47.34 13.99
N LYS A 29 -14.78 -48.60 13.94
CA LYS A 29 -15.59 -49.80 13.79
C LYS A 29 -16.74 -49.92 14.80
N ASN A 30 -16.45 -49.74 16.10
CA ASN A 30 -17.45 -49.83 17.16
C ASN A 30 -17.52 -48.56 18.02
N SER A 31 -16.38 -47.97 18.31
CA SER A 31 -16.24 -46.75 19.13
C SER A 31 -15.12 -45.88 18.60
N TYR A 32 -15.11 -44.64 18.99
CA TYR A 32 -14.01 -43.71 18.72
C TYR A 32 -13.86 -42.75 19.90
N ASP A 33 -12.65 -42.36 20.17
CA ASP A 33 -12.30 -41.48 21.29
C ASP A 33 -12.89 -40.08 21.06
N PHE A 34 -13.68 -39.61 22.03
CA PHE A 34 -14.37 -38.34 21.97
C PHE A 34 -13.37 -37.15 21.91
N ASP A 35 -12.27 -37.18 22.68
CA ASP A 35 -11.27 -36.12 22.67
C ASP A 35 -10.58 -36.03 21.30
N LYS A 36 -10.36 -37.17 20.64
CA LYS A 36 -9.86 -37.18 19.26
C LYS A 36 -10.85 -36.56 18.27
N ILE A 37 -12.15 -36.82 18.43
CA ILE A 37 -13.17 -36.16 17.57
C ILE A 37 -13.11 -34.65 17.77
N GLY A 38 -13.03 -34.16 19.00
CA GLY A 38 -12.94 -32.73 19.29
C GLY A 38 -11.66 -32.06 18.75
N LYS A 39 -10.52 -32.75 18.85
CA LYS A 39 -9.26 -32.27 18.28
C LYS A 39 -9.32 -32.20 16.75
N TYR A 40 -9.87 -33.23 16.07
CA TYR A 40 -10.08 -33.19 14.63
C TYR A 40 -11.11 -32.14 14.24
N PHE A 41 -12.17 -31.94 15.03
CA PHE A 41 -13.13 -30.88 14.80
C PHE A 41 -12.46 -29.51 14.76
N SER A 42 -11.67 -29.18 15.80
CA SER A 42 -10.89 -27.94 15.86
C SER A 42 -9.94 -27.80 14.67
N ALA A 43 -9.16 -28.84 14.39
CA ALA A 43 -8.18 -28.82 13.30
C ALA A 43 -8.81 -28.62 11.93
N LEU A 44 -9.81 -29.43 11.59
CA LEU A 44 -10.51 -29.39 10.31
C LEU A 44 -11.26 -28.06 10.09
N SER A 45 -11.88 -27.54 11.17
CA SER A 45 -12.56 -26.23 11.15
C SER A 45 -11.58 -25.08 10.83
N ASN A 46 -10.43 -25.07 11.50
CA ASN A 46 -9.40 -24.03 11.29
C ASN A 46 -8.77 -24.14 9.89
N GLU A 47 -8.44 -25.35 9.43
CA GLU A 47 -7.86 -25.55 8.09
C GLU A 47 -8.86 -25.24 6.97
N ALA A 48 -10.15 -25.56 7.12
CA ALA A 48 -11.17 -25.15 6.16
C ALA A 48 -11.22 -23.64 5.98
N ASN A 49 -11.19 -22.88 7.08
CA ASN A 49 -11.11 -21.43 7.04
C ASN A 49 -9.86 -20.94 6.31
N LEU A 50 -8.68 -21.45 6.69
CA LEU A 50 -7.38 -21.01 6.13
C LEU A 50 -7.24 -21.30 4.64
N LYS A 51 -7.97 -22.30 4.13
CA LYS A 51 -8.00 -22.70 2.70
C LYS A 51 -9.20 -22.14 1.94
N GLY A 52 -10.05 -21.35 2.57
CA GLY A 52 -11.21 -20.71 1.93
C GLY A 52 -12.37 -21.68 1.62
N HIS A 53 -12.43 -22.85 2.26
CA HIS A 53 -13.54 -23.78 2.14
C HIS A 53 -14.64 -23.45 3.16
N SER A 54 -15.90 -23.70 2.80
CA SER A 54 -17.04 -23.46 3.70
C SER A 54 -17.18 -24.52 4.80
N CYS A 55 -16.65 -25.71 4.57
CA CYS A 55 -16.68 -26.84 5.52
C CYS A 55 -15.55 -27.84 5.24
N ALA A 56 -15.32 -28.71 6.21
CA ALA A 56 -14.46 -29.87 6.14
C ALA A 56 -15.22 -31.15 6.54
N TRP A 57 -14.62 -32.31 6.31
CA TRP A 57 -15.26 -33.59 6.55
C TRP A 57 -14.42 -34.53 7.41
N LEU A 58 -15.02 -35.05 8.48
CA LEU A 58 -14.53 -36.23 9.21
C LEU A 58 -15.44 -37.40 8.84
N ILE A 59 -14.87 -38.50 8.32
CA ILE A 59 -15.62 -39.59 7.74
C ILE A 59 -15.26 -40.90 8.47
N PHE A 60 -16.26 -41.54 9.08
CA PHE A 60 -16.11 -42.82 9.76
C PHE A 60 -16.60 -43.98 8.90
N GLY A 61 -15.97 -45.14 9.05
CA GLY A 61 -16.25 -46.36 8.31
C GLY A 61 -15.37 -46.52 7.06
N VAL A 62 -14.28 -45.77 6.97
CA VAL A 62 -13.29 -45.81 5.90
C VAL A 62 -11.91 -46.09 6.51
N ASN A 63 -11.14 -47.00 5.90
CA ASN A 63 -9.77 -47.32 6.34
C ASN A 63 -8.73 -46.43 5.66
N ASN A 64 -7.46 -46.57 6.06
CA ASN A 64 -6.32 -45.78 5.53
C ASN A 64 -6.00 -46.08 4.04
N ARG A 65 -6.66 -47.07 3.41
CA ARG A 65 -6.56 -47.35 1.98
C ARG A 65 -7.72 -46.73 1.19
N HIS A 66 -8.50 -45.87 1.85
CA HIS A 66 -9.72 -45.25 1.33
C HIS A 66 -10.80 -46.29 0.93
N GLU A 67 -10.81 -47.49 1.59
CA GLU A 67 -11.83 -48.53 1.36
C GLU A 67 -12.92 -48.39 2.43
N ILE A 68 -14.18 -48.50 2.01
CA ILE A 68 -15.32 -48.53 2.91
C ILE A 68 -15.34 -49.89 3.64
N ILE A 69 -15.27 -49.84 4.98
CA ILE A 69 -15.31 -51.04 5.83
C ILE A 69 -16.49 -51.03 6.81
N GLY A 70 -17.23 -49.94 6.85
CA GLY A 70 -18.38 -49.71 7.71
C GLY A 70 -18.05 -49.34 9.15
N SER A 71 -18.96 -48.59 9.77
CA SER A 71 -18.86 -48.12 11.16
C SER A 71 -20.14 -48.38 11.94
N ARG A 72 -19.99 -48.88 13.18
CA ARG A 72 -21.08 -49.02 14.18
C ARG A 72 -21.02 -47.90 15.26
N TYR A 73 -20.26 -46.87 15.00
CA TYR A 73 -20.17 -45.74 15.91
C TYR A 73 -21.53 -45.07 16.08
N ARG A 74 -22.05 -44.98 17.31
CA ARG A 74 -23.33 -44.33 17.66
C ARG A 74 -24.44 -44.63 16.64
N THR A 75 -24.97 -45.87 16.66
CA THR A 75 -25.97 -46.33 15.66
C THR A 75 -27.34 -45.66 15.83
N GLY A 76 -27.62 -45.07 16.97
CA GLY A 76 -28.84 -44.31 17.23
C GLY A 76 -28.75 -42.88 16.74
N ARG A 77 -29.75 -42.39 16.01
CA ARG A 77 -29.78 -40.97 15.56
C ARG A 77 -29.67 -39.98 16.73
N LYS A 78 -30.35 -40.26 17.86
CA LYS A 78 -30.27 -39.44 19.07
C LYS A 78 -28.85 -39.35 19.64
N ASP A 79 -28.08 -40.44 19.52
CA ASP A 79 -26.71 -40.48 20.01
C ASP A 79 -25.78 -39.63 19.13
N LEU A 80 -26.03 -39.54 17.83
CA LEU A 80 -25.34 -38.64 16.91
C LEU A 80 -25.73 -37.19 17.14
N ASP A 81 -27.02 -36.91 17.42
CA ASP A 81 -27.50 -35.58 17.70
C ASP A 81 -26.94 -35.04 19.06
N SER A 82 -26.80 -35.94 20.06
CA SER A 82 -26.15 -35.54 21.32
C SER A 82 -24.69 -35.14 21.15
N LEU A 83 -24.00 -35.77 20.18
CA LEU A 83 -22.60 -35.42 19.88
C LEU A 83 -22.43 -33.99 19.43
N LYS A 84 -23.42 -33.41 18.70
CA LYS A 84 -23.40 -32.00 18.33
C LYS A 84 -23.30 -31.08 19.56
N LYS A 85 -24.10 -31.38 20.59
CA LYS A 85 -24.09 -30.64 21.84
C LYS A 85 -22.77 -30.87 22.60
N GLU A 86 -22.34 -32.13 22.73
CA GLU A 86 -21.11 -32.48 23.44
C GLU A 86 -19.87 -31.76 22.88
N ILE A 87 -19.77 -31.63 21.55
CA ILE A 87 -18.69 -30.87 20.87
C ILE A 87 -18.88 -29.39 21.10
N GLY A 88 -20.11 -28.86 20.92
CA GLY A 88 -20.39 -27.45 21.14
C GLY A 88 -20.03 -26.96 22.54
N ASP A 89 -20.30 -27.77 23.56
CA ASP A 89 -20.01 -27.44 24.97
C ASP A 89 -18.49 -27.29 25.24
N LYS A 90 -17.62 -27.83 24.37
CA LYS A 90 -16.15 -27.83 24.55
C LYS A 90 -15.40 -27.01 23.50
N THR A 91 -16.09 -26.38 22.57
CA THR A 91 -15.49 -25.58 21.51
C THR A 91 -15.69 -24.08 21.70
N THR A 92 -14.87 -23.26 21.02
CA THR A 92 -15.01 -21.80 21.01
C THR A 92 -16.43 -21.41 20.59
N GLN A 93 -17.11 -20.57 21.40
CA GLN A 93 -18.46 -20.04 21.13
C GLN A 93 -19.50 -21.11 20.80
N SER A 94 -19.34 -22.30 21.36
CA SER A 94 -20.25 -23.43 21.16
C SER A 94 -20.44 -23.83 19.68
N ILE A 95 -19.40 -23.64 18.87
CA ILE A 95 -19.42 -24.05 17.46
C ILE A 95 -19.44 -25.59 17.38
N SER A 96 -20.37 -26.14 16.60
CA SER A 96 -20.58 -27.59 16.47
C SER A 96 -20.72 -28.00 15.00
N PHE A 97 -20.95 -29.30 14.76
CA PHE A 97 -21.18 -29.83 13.41
C PHE A 97 -22.36 -29.13 12.74
N MET A 98 -22.19 -28.76 11.47
CA MET A 98 -23.30 -28.30 10.63
C MET A 98 -24.36 -29.38 10.54
N ASP A 99 -23.92 -30.61 10.17
CA ASP A 99 -24.75 -31.77 10.24
C ASP A 99 -23.92 -33.06 10.35
N ILE A 100 -24.61 -34.18 10.66
CA ILE A 100 -24.05 -35.54 10.71
C ILE A 100 -24.93 -36.42 9.85
N TYR A 101 -24.35 -36.97 8.78
CA TYR A 101 -25.04 -37.77 7.79
C TYR A 101 -24.64 -39.24 7.92
N GLU A 102 -25.56 -40.11 7.56
CA GLU A 102 -25.36 -41.53 7.50
C GLU A 102 -25.67 -42.04 6.09
N LEU A 103 -24.71 -42.71 5.49
CA LEU A 103 -24.89 -43.39 4.19
C LEU A 103 -24.79 -44.89 4.38
N GLN A 104 -25.75 -45.63 3.81
CA GLN A 104 -25.71 -47.09 3.78
C GLN A 104 -25.11 -47.54 2.46
N LYS A 105 -23.92 -48.14 2.54
CA LYS A 105 -23.24 -48.72 1.37
C LYS A 105 -23.24 -50.24 1.43
N PRO A 106 -23.04 -50.94 0.30
CA PRO A 106 -22.94 -52.40 0.31
C PRO A 106 -21.87 -52.93 1.26
N GLU A 107 -20.76 -52.18 1.43
CA GLU A 107 -19.62 -52.55 2.26
C GLU A 107 -19.85 -52.18 3.75
N GLY A 108 -20.84 -51.33 4.05
CA GLY A 108 -21.23 -50.96 5.40
C GLY A 108 -21.64 -49.48 5.55
N ARG A 109 -22.07 -49.16 6.76
CA ARG A 109 -22.51 -47.79 7.12
C ARG A 109 -21.33 -46.83 7.18
N VAL A 110 -21.43 -45.68 6.51
CA VAL A 110 -20.50 -44.55 6.57
C VAL A 110 -21.15 -43.39 7.32
N VAL A 111 -20.44 -42.77 8.28
CA VAL A 111 -20.91 -41.58 8.99
C VAL A 111 -20.06 -40.41 8.59
N MET A 112 -20.68 -39.35 8.07
CA MET A 112 -20.02 -38.16 7.57
C MET A 112 -20.35 -36.95 8.45
N PHE A 113 -19.34 -36.41 9.12
CA PHE A 113 -19.46 -35.22 9.96
C PHE A 113 -19.10 -33.99 9.16
N GLN A 114 -20.07 -33.13 8.90
CA GLN A 114 -19.86 -31.85 8.25
C GLN A 114 -19.42 -30.82 9.28
N ILE A 115 -18.17 -30.41 9.20
CA ILE A 115 -17.52 -29.46 10.15
C ILE A 115 -17.49 -28.08 9.50
N PRO A 116 -18.09 -27.03 10.12
CA PRO A 116 -18.02 -25.68 9.57
C PRO A 116 -16.58 -25.16 9.57
N ALA A 117 -16.24 -24.35 8.57
CA ALA A 117 -15.03 -23.55 8.65
C ALA A 117 -15.07 -22.63 9.89
N ALA A 118 -13.93 -22.44 10.53
CA ALA A 118 -13.83 -21.47 11.61
C ALA A 118 -14.35 -20.10 11.14
N PRO A 119 -15.18 -19.40 11.93
CA PRO A 119 -15.66 -18.08 11.56
C PRO A 119 -14.49 -17.10 11.37
N HIS A 120 -14.65 -16.15 10.46
CA HIS A 120 -13.65 -15.11 10.26
C HIS A 120 -13.36 -14.37 11.58
N GLY A 121 -12.10 -14.31 11.96
CA GLY A 121 -11.65 -13.70 13.20
C GLY A 121 -11.67 -14.60 14.44
N ILE A 122 -12.25 -15.79 14.36
CA ILE A 122 -12.48 -16.66 15.52
C ILE A 122 -11.89 -18.05 15.24
N PRO A 123 -10.61 -18.29 15.60
CA PRO A 123 -10.07 -19.64 15.54
C PRO A 123 -10.82 -20.57 16.51
N VAL A 124 -11.11 -21.77 16.08
CA VAL A 124 -11.87 -22.75 16.86
C VAL A 124 -10.92 -23.57 17.73
N SER A 125 -11.13 -23.53 19.06
CA SER A 125 -10.44 -24.39 20.02
C SER A 125 -11.32 -25.59 20.43
N PHE A 126 -10.67 -26.63 20.91
CA PHE A 126 -11.31 -27.69 21.67
C PHE A 126 -10.67 -27.75 23.05
N GLU A 127 -11.47 -27.62 24.11
CA GLU A 127 -11.03 -27.53 25.53
C GLU A 127 -9.93 -26.45 25.74
N GLY A 128 -10.05 -25.32 25.03
CA GLY A 128 -9.12 -24.19 25.12
C GLY A 128 -7.84 -24.31 24.27
N PHE A 129 -7.60 -25.44 23.62
CA PHE A 129 -6.44 -25.66 22.76
C PHE A 129 -6.83 -25.57 21.28
N TYR A 130 -6.02 -24.87 20.47
CA TYR A 130 -6.20 -24.75 19.03
C TYR A 130 -5.43 -25.84 18.31
N TYR A 131 -6.13 -26.58 17.44
CA TYR A 131 -5.54 -27.65 16.65
C TYR A 131 -5.57 -27.28 15.16
N GLY A 132 -4.58 -27.80 14.43
CA GLY A 132 -4.44 -27.72 12.98
C GLY A 132 -3.88 -29.00 12.42
N ARG A 133 -3.62 -29.00 11.12
CA ARG A 133 -3.02 -30.15 10.43
C ARG A 133 -1.75 -29.76 9.71
N LEU A 134 -0.82 -30.72 9.66
CA LEU A 134 0.32 -30.71 8.77
C LEU A 134 0.27 -32.01 7.98
N ASN A 135 -0.16 -31.90 6.72
CA ASN A 135 -0.57 -33.06 5.92
C ASN A 135 -1.64 -33.89 6.67
N GLU A 136 -1.37 -35.18 6.92
CA GLU A 136 -2.25 -36.09 7.64
C GLU A 136 -2.15 -36.02 9.15
N SER A 137 -1.16 -35.29 9.69
CA SER A 137 -0.88 -35.26 11.12
C SER A 137 -1.65 -34.15 11.84
N LEU A 138 -2.30 -34.53 12.96
CA LEU A 138 -2.91 -33.60 13.88
C LEU A 138 -1.82 -32.90 14.72
N ILE A 139 -1.77 -31.59 14.68
CA ILE A 139 -0.77 -30.76 15.39
C ILE A 139 -1.46 -29.63 16.16
N ALA A 140 -0.70 -28.95 17.04
CA ALA A 140 -1.14 -27.66 17.55
C ALA A 140 -1.15 -26.62 16.42
N LEU A 141 -2.19 -25.80 16.36
CA LEU A 141 -2.26 -24.70 15.41
C LEU A 141 -1.19 -23.67 15.74
N ASN A 142 -0.30 -23.34 14.82
CA ASN A 142 0.78 -22.39 15.06
C ASN A 142 0.24 -20.95 15.15
N ILE A 143 1.04 -20.06 15.76
CA ILE A 143 0.65 -18.67 16.03
C ILE A 143 0.32 -17.93 14.72
N GLU A 144 1.09 -18.12 13.67
CA GLU A 144 0.85 -17.48 12.35
C GLU A 144 -0.52 -17.84 11.78
N LYS A 145 -0.92 -19.12 11.84
CA LYS A 145 -2.24 -19.58 11.40
C LYS A 145 -3.36 -19.02 12.29
N ILE A 146 -3.14 -18.94 13.62
CA ILE A 146 -4.08 -18.31 14.55
C ILE A 146 -4.27 -16.83 14.18
N ASP A 147 -3.18 -16.10 13.94
CA ASP A 147 -3.22 -14.69 13.60
C ASP A 147 -3.83 -14.46 12.23
N ARG A 148 -3.59 -15.34 11.25
CA ARG A 148 -4.28 -15.30 9.95
C ARG A 148 -5.80 -15.38 10.10
N ILE A 149 -6.31 -16.30 10.92
CA ILE A 149 -7.77 -16.40 11.19
C ILE A 149 -8.25 -15.16 11.94
N ARG A 150 -7.55 -14.70 12.98
CA ARG A 150 -7.93 -13.51 13.77
C ARG A 150 -7.97 -12.26 12.91
N ASN A 151 -7.00 -12.09 12.03
CA ASN A 151 -6.90 -10.93 11.14
C ASN A 151 -7.96 -10.93 10.03
N GLN A 152 -8.65 -12.03 9.79
CA GLN A 152 -9.79 -12.04 8.86
C GLN A 152 -10.98 -11.20 9.37
N ALA A 153 -11.13 -11.03 10.69
CA ALA A 153 -12.10 -10.07 11.26
C ALA A 153 -11.71 -8.62 10.97
N ALA A 154 -10.40 -8.37 10.76
CA ALA A 154 -9.89 -7.08 10.35
C ALA A 154 -10.25 -6.73 8.90
N ASN A 155 -10.68 -7.69 8.08
CA ASN A 155 -11.19 -7.50 6.72
C ASN A 155 -12.66 -7.05 6.66
N ARG A 156 -13.30 -6.72 7.81
CA ARG A 156 -14.54 -5.96 7.77
C ARG A 156 -14.23 -4.59 7.19
N ASP A 157 -14.96 -4.25 6.15
CA ASP A 157 -14.92 -2.90 5.59
C ASP A 157 -15.36 -1.89 6.66
N TRP A 158 -14.39 -1.35 7.39
CA TRP A 158 -14.62 -0.34 8.41
C TRP A 158 -15.39 0.86 7.85
N SER A 159 -15.15 1.23 6.62
CA SER A 159 -15.77 2.39 6.00
C SER A 159 -17.27 2.25 5.81
N ARG A 160 -17.78 1.01 5.76
CA ARG A 160 -19.22 0.69 5.63
C ARG A 160 -19.95 0.62 6.97
N GLU A 161 -19.26 0.61 8.09
CA GLU A 161 -19.89 0.48 9.39
C GLU A 161 -20.81 1.68 9.67
N ILE A 162 -21.99 1.37 10.24
CA ILE A 162 -22.97 2.40 10.63
C ILE A 162 -22.47 3.07 11.90
N VAL A 163 -22.53 4.39 11.93
CA VAL A 163 -22.21 5.21 13.09
C VAL A 163 -23.48 5.35 13.94
N PRO A 164 -23.53 4.71 15.12
CA PRO A 164 -24.69 4.82 15.99
C PRO A 164 -24.95 6.30 16.34
N ASP A 165 -26.22 6.66 16.46
CA ASP A 165 -26.69 8.00 16.86
C ASP A 165 -26.32 9.16 15.90
N ALA A 166 -25.59 8.91 14.81
CA ALA A 166 -25.31 9.91 13.80
C ALA A 166 -26.55 10.18 12.93
N THR A 167 -26.75 11.45 12.61
CA THR A 167 -27.87 11.95 11.84
C THR A 167 -27.42 12.86 10.70
N ILE A 168 -28.33 13.27 9.82
CA ILE A 168 -28.03 14.27 8.77
C ILE A 168 -27.61 15.62 9.39
N ALA A 169 -28.02 15.93 10.62
CA ALA A 169 -27.60 17.15 11.30
C ALA A 169 -26.10 17.20 11.60
N ASP A 170 -25.44 16.06 11.64
CA ASP A 170 -23.99 15.94 11.83
C ASP A 170 -23.19 16.14 10.54
N LEU A 171 -23.89 16.28 9.40
CA LEU A 171 -23.26 16.50 8.11
C LEU A 171 -23.15 18.00 7.80
N ASP A 172 -22.09 18.35 7.08
CA ASP A 172 -21.85 19.70 6.60
C ASP A 172 -22.67 19.99 5.34
N LYS A 173 -23.43 21.10 5.36
CA LYS A 173 -24.32 21.47 4.26
C LYS A 173 -23.58 21.83 2.97
N GLU A 174 -22.42 22.50 3.09
CA GLU A 174 -21.59 22.84 1.94
C GLU A 174 -21.01 21.56 1.30
N ALA A 175 -20.59 20.60 2.14
CA ALA A 175 -20.14 19.31 1.69
C ALA A 175 -21.22 18.52 0.94
N ILE A 176 -22.48 18.53 1.41
CA ILE A 176 -23.60 17.90 0.70
C ILE A 176 -23.84 18.59 -0.65
N LEU A 177 -23.83 19.92 -0.70
CA LEU A 177 -23.98 20.66 -1.95
C LEU A 177 -22.85 20.34 -2.92
N LYS A 178 -21.61 20.32 -2.44
CA LYS A 178 -20.45 19.94 -3.25
C LYS A 178 -20.54 18.50 -3.76
N ALA A 179 -20.99 17.59 -2.90
CA ALA A 179 -21.22 16.20 -3.28
C ALA A 179 -22.25 16.06 -4.41
N ARG A 180 -23.38 16.81 -4.35
CA ARG A 180 -24.39 16.84 -5.41
C ARG A 180 -23.80 17.37 -6.73
N GLU A 181 -23.04 18.47 -6.67
CA GLU A 181 -22.35 19.03 -7.83
C GLU A 181 -21.44 17.98 -8.50
N GLN A 182 -20.58 17.34 -7.73
CA GLN A 182 -19.65 16.34 -8.23
C GLN A 182 -20.35 15.08 -8.75
N TYR A 183 -21.43 14.65 -8.09
CA TYR A 183 -22.26 13.54 -8.56
C TYR A 183 -22.91 13.81 -9.92
N LYS A 184 -23.39 15.04 -10.17
CA LYS A 184 -23.93 15.46 -11.47
C LYS A 184 -22.85 15.44 -12.55
N LEU A 185 -21.65 15.95 -12.26
CA LEU A 185 -20.53 15.90 -13.20
C LEU A 185 -20.17 14.46 -13.59
N ARG A 186 -20.28 13.53 -12.64
CA ARG A 186 -20.05 12.10 -12.88
C ARG A 186 -21.19 11.44 -13.65
N ASN A 187 -22.42 11.89 -13.45
CA ASN A 187 -23.63 11.31 -14.02
C ASN A 187 -24.47 12.38 -14.76
N PRO A 188 -24.00 12.89 -15.90
CA PRO A 188 -24.68 14.00 -16.61
C PRO A 188 -26.14 13.68 -17.00
N SER A 189 -26.45 12.41 -17.25
CA SER A 189 -27.81 11.98 -17.59
C SER A 189 -28.81 12.11 -16.44
N LEU A 190 -28.33 12.17 -15.19
CA LEU A 190 -29.17 12.27 -13.98
C LEU A 190 -29.23 13.70 -13.42
N GLU A 191 -28.64 14.70 -14.07
CA GLU A 191 -28.50 16.06 -13.55
C GLU A 191 -29.82 16.62 -13.03
N LYS A 192 -30.92 16.53 -13.82
CA LYS A 192 -32.25 17.04 -13.45
C LYS A 192 -32.90 16.26 -12.30
N GLU A 193 -32.64 14.95 -12.25
CA GLU A 193 -33.20 14.09 -11.19
C GLU A 193 -32.54 14.37 -9.85
N VAL A 194 -31.21 14.56 -9.83
CA VAL A 194 -30.42 14.82 -8.62
C VAL A 194 -30.96 16.04 -7.87
N ASP A 195 -31.43 17.07 -8.58
CA ASP A 195 -32.00 18.28 -7.96
C ASP A 195 -33.38 18.03 -7.29
N SER A 196 -34.10 17.00 -7.71
CA SER A 196 -35.40 16.64 -7.13
C SER A 196 -35.27 15.73 -5.89
N TRP A 197 -34.12 15.12 -5.65
CA TRP A 197 -33.93 14.21 -4.52
C TRP A 197 -33.73 14.97 -3.21
N ASP A 198 -34.37 14.51 -2.13
CA ASP A 198 -33.99 14.93 -0.79
C ASP A 198 -32.60 14.43 -0.42
N ASP A 199 -32.03 14.90 0.69
CA ASP A 199 -30.67 14.55 1.09
C ASP A 199 -30.52 13.05 1.39
N ILE A 200 -31.53 12.42 2.01
CA ILE A 200 -31.49 10.98 2.31
C ILE A 200 -31.41 10.15 1.01
N THR A 201 -32.30 10.49 0.07
CA THR A 201 -32.34 9.82 -1.24
C THR A 201 -31.04 10.02 -2.00
N PHE A 202 -30.52 11.26 -2.04
CA PHE A 202 -29.26 11.57 -2.70
C PHE A 202 -28.09 10.77 -2.10
N LEU A 203 -27.94 10.80 -0.76
CA LEU A 203 -26.85 10.13 -0.07
C LEU A 203 -26.87 8.59 -0.26
N ASN A 204 -28.06 8.00 -0.29
CA ASN A 204 -28.23 6.58 -0.61
C ASN A 204 -27.81 6.28 -2.07
N LYS A 205 -28.23 7.11 -3.02
CA LYS A 205 -27.89 6.95 -4.44
C LYS A 205 -26.39 7.16 -4.70
N ALA A 206 -25.77 8.09 -3.99
CA ALA A 206 -24.32 8.32 -4.01
C ALA A 206 -23.53 7.20 -3.31
N LYS A 207 -24.22 6.26 -2.63
CA LYS A 207 -23.63 5.14 -1.86
C LYS A 207 -22.71 5.61 -0.73
N VAL A 208 -23.04 6.70 -0.08
CA VAL A 208 -22.35 7.18 1.13
C VAL A 208 -23.07 6.79 2.41
N THR A 209 -24.36 6.43 2.30
CA THR A 209 -25.21 5.92 3.41
C THR A 209 -25.73 4.52 3.09
N LEU A 210 -26.24 3.83 4.11
CA LEU A 210 -26.90 2.53 3.99
C LEU A 210 -28.34 2.65 4.48
N ASN A 211 -29.31 2.63 3.58
CA ASN A 211 -30.74 2.78 3.91
C ASN A 211 -31.02 4.02 4.78
N GLY A 212 -30.36 5.14 4.47
CA GLY A 212 -30.48 6.39 5.20
C GLY A 212 -29.64 6.45 6.49
N GLN A 213 -28.94 5.38 6.86
CA GLN A 213 -28.08 5.38 8.04
C GLN A 213 -26.69 5.91 7.70
N ILE A 214 -26.19 6.78 8.57
CA ILE A 214 -24.85 7.38 8.45
C ILE A 214 -23.78 6.32 8.67
N THR A 215 -22.79 6.29 7.79
CA THR A 215 -21.63 5.37 7.86
C THR A 215 -20.36 6.11 8.20
N ASN A 216 -19.28 5.38 8.53
CA ASN A 216 -17.96 6.00 8.68
C ASN A 216 -17.53 6.77 7.43
N THR A 217 -17.86 6.25 6.22
CA THR A 217 -17.66 6.96 4.95
C THR A 217 -18.39 8.30 4.91
N THR A 218 -19.65 8.33 5.37
CA THR A 218 -20.43 9.56 5.38
C THR A 218 -19.77 10.62 6.25
N ILE A 219 -19.33 10.24 7.46
CA ILE A 219 -18.63 11.16 8.37
C ILE A 219 -17.32 11.64 7.76
N LEU A 220 -16.49 10.76 7.20
CA LEU A 220 -15.22 11.15 6.58
C LEU A 220 -15.39 12.16 5.45
N LEU A 221 -16.35 11.90 4.55
CA LEU A 221 -16.49 12.70 3.33
C LEU A 221 -17.34 13.96 3.54
N LEU A 222 -18.37 13.89 4.39
CA LEU A 222 -19.42 14.90 4.48
C LEU A 222 -19.70 15.39 5.92
N GLY A 223 -19.10 14.77 6.95
CA GLY A 223 -19.33 15.13 8.35
C GLY A 223 -18.74 16.48 8.71
N LYS A 224 -19.39 17.22 9.59
CA LYS A 224 -18.81 18.39 10.25
C LYS A 224 -17.56 18.00 11.04
N ASP A 225 -16.70 18.95 11.37
CA ASP A 225 -15.47 18.67 12.13
C ASP A 225 -15.78 17.99 13.48
N GLU A 226 -16.76 18.50 14.22
CA GLU A 226 -17.20 17.93 15.48
C GLU A 226 -17.75 16.50 15.35
N ALA A 227 -18.31 16.13 14.20
CA ALA A 227 -18.83 14.79 13.93
C ALA A 227 -17.70 13.73 13.85
N SER A 228 -16.46 14.14 13.68
CA SER A 228 -15.29 13.24 13.73
C SER A 228 -15.18 12.48 15.06
N ALA A 229 -15.69 13.03 16.14
CA ALA A 229 -15.74 12.37 17.44
C ALA A 229 -16.60 11.08 17.45
N LEU A 230 -17.60 11.00 16.57
CA LEU A 230 -18.50 9.85 16.45
C LEU A 230 -17.83 8.60 15.89
N ILE A 231 -16.73 8.76 15.16
CA ILE A 231 -15.94 7.66 14.60
C ILE A 231 -14.67 7.36 15.40
N SER A 232 -14.52 7.96 16.61
CA SER A 232 -13.40 7.64 17.49
C SER A 232 -13.30 6.12 17.77
N PRO A 233 -12.09 5.52 17.83
CA PRO A 233 -10.77 6.16 17.88
C PRO A 233 -10.12 6.45 16.51
N ALA A 234 -10.84 6.33 15.41
CA ALA A 234 -10.32 6.69 14.10
C ALA A 234 -10.00 8.19 14.02
N ILE A 235 -8.92 8.54 13.32
CA ILE A 235 -8.49 9.93 13.13
C ILE A 235 -8.77 10.35 11.68
N SER A 236 -9.71 11.28 11.52
CA SER A 236 -10.09 11.87 10.23
C SER A 236 -9.35 13.19 9.99
N GLN A 237 -8.03 13.11 9.85
CA GLN A 237 -7.16 14.29 9.74
C GLN A 237 -6.10 14.11 8.66
N ILE A 238 -5.90 15.15 7.85
CA ILE A 238 -4.76 15.32 6.96
C ILE A 238 -3.86 16.38 7.58
N THR A 239 -2.56 16.14 7.64
CA THR A 239 -1.57 17.10 8.13
C THR A 239 -0.54 17.36 7.05
N TRP A 240 -0.44 18.60 6.59
CA TRP A 240 0.67 19.06 5.75
C TRP A 240 1.77 19.66 6.62
N VAL A 241 3.03 19.35 6.31
CA VAL A 241 4.22 19.83 7.04
C VAL A 241 5.29 20.24 6.05
N LEU A 242 5.75 21.49 6.14
CA LEU A 242 6.90 21.99 5.40
C LEU A 242 8.19 21.67 6.19
N LYS A 243 9.13 20.91 5.58
CA LYS A 243 10.32 20.39 6.27
C LYS A 243 11.55 21.28 6.18
N ASP A 244 11.76 21.94 5.04
CA ASP A 244 12.99 22.70 4.77
C ASP A 244 12.88 24.21 5.11
N ALA A 245 11.80 24.62 5.78
CA ALA A 245 11.62 25.96 6.28
C ALA A 245 11.08 25.95 7.72
N PRO A 246 11.39 26.97 8.54
CA PRO A 246 10.90 26.99 9.92
C PRO A 246 9.37 27.09 9.98
N GLY A 247 8.72 26.10 10.61
CA GLY A 247 7.41 26.28 11.21
C GLY A 247 6.18 26.17 10.33
N GLY A 248 6.25 25.59 9.13
CA GLY A 248 5.06 25.40 8.29
C GLY A 248 4.36 24.06 8.57
N PHE A 249 3.17 24.09 9.16
CA PHE A 249 2.27 22.94 9.18
C PHE A 249 0.81 23.42 9.22
N GLU A 250 -0.08 22.59 8.70
CA GLU A 250 -1.52 22.84 8.74
C GLU A 250 -2.28 21.51 8.88
N HIS A 251 -3.42 21.58 9.57
CA HIS A 251 -4.29 20.43 9.82
C HIS A 251 -5.63 20.63 9.09
N PHE A 252 -6.07 19.60 8.40
CA PHE A 252 -7.34 19.57 7.69
C PHE A 252 -8.16 18.41 8.24
N TYR A 253 -9.37 18.72 8.67
CA TYR A 253 -10.31 17.78 9.25
C TYR A 253 -11.44 17.46 8.26
N THR A 254 -12.40 16.63 8.65
CA THR A 254 -13.63 16.40 7.88
C THR A 254 -14.36 17.73 7.62
N PRO A 255 -15.12 17.86 6.54
CA PRO A 255 -15.41 16.87 5.49
C PRO A 255 -14.31 16.82 4.40
N PHE A 256 -13.83 15.63 4.08
CA PHE A 256 -12.74 15.48 3.12
C PHE A 256 -13.07 15.91 1.69
N ILE A 257 -14.34 15.91 1.29
CA ILE A 257 -14.75 16.42 -0.03
C ILE A 257 -14.40 17.91 -0.23
N LEU A 258 -14.31 18.68 0.86
CA LEU A 258 -13.94 20.09 0.84
C LEU A 258 -12.46 20.31 1.19
N THR A 259 -11.93 19.53 2.13
CA THR A 259 -10.63 19.82 2.74
C THR A 259 -9.45 19.22 1.99
N VAL A 260 -9.63 18.18 1.18
CA VAL A 260 -8.59 17.63 0.30
C VAL A 260 -8.04 18.70 -0.64
N SER A 261 -8.90 19.51 -1.25
CA SER A 261 -8.46 20.60 -2.14
C SER A 261 -7.63 21.66 -1.39
N LYS A 262 -8.06 22.02 -0.18
CA LYS A 262 -7.35 22.99 0.67
C LYS A 262 -5.95 22.47 1.06
N ALA A 263 -5.84 21.16 1.36
CA ALA A 263 -4.54 20.54 1.66
C ALA A 263 -3.59 20.56 0.45
N LEU A 264 -4.12 20.38 -0.76
CA LEU A 264 -3.33 20.49 -1.99
C LEU A 264 -2.90 21.93 -2.29
N ASP A 265 -3.73 22.93 -1.95
CA ASP A 265 -3.42 24.34 -2.17
C ASP A 265 -2.29 24.85 -1.24
N CYS A 266 -2.00 24.14 -0.14
CA CYS A 266 -0.84 24.44 0.72
C CYS A 266 0.50 24.05 0.08
N ILE A 267 0.50 23.11 -0.87
CA ILE A 267 1.73 22.65 -1.52
C ILE A 267 2.28 23.77 -2.42
N ARG A 268 3.53 24.18 -2.17
CA ARG A 268 4.25 25.21 -2.93
C ARG A 268 4.65 24.66 -4.30
N ASN A 269 3.73 24.48 -5.20
CA ASN A 269 4.02 23.96 -6.53
C ASN A 269 4.70 25.01 -7.41
N LEU A 270 5.96 25.33 -7.10
CA LEU A 270 6.76 26.37 -7.75
C LEU A 270 7.10 26.01 -9.21
N ARG A 271 7.54 27.00 -9.98
CA ARG A 271 8.09 26.78 -11.32
C ARG A 271 9.50 26.22 -11.21
N TYR A 272 9.78 25.24 -12.04
CA TYR A 272 11.07 24.58 -12.18
C TYR A 272 11.53 24.65 -13.64
N SER A 273 12.80 24.98 -13.85
CA SER A 273 13.38 25.09 -15.18
C SER A 273 14.58 24.17 -15.29
N TYR A 274 14.66 23.40 -16.37
CA TYR A 274 15.78 22.51 -16.67
C TYR A 274 16.11 22.51 -18.14
N MET A 275 17.38 22.22 -18.47
CA MET A 275 17.84 22.12 -19.85
C MET A 275 17.70 20.66 -20.32
N ILE A 276 17.33 20.52 -21.59
CA ILE A 276 17.38 19.24 -22.32
C ILE A 276 18.45 19.42 -23.41
N ASP A 277 19.21 18.39 -23.70
CA ASP A 277 20.18 18.40 -24.78
C ASP A 277 19.46 18.17 -26.14
N ASP A 278 18.69 19.17 -26.56
CA ASP A 278 17.88 19.19 -27.78
C ASP A 278 18.38 20.20 -28.80
N ASN A 279 19.63 20.71 -28.64
CA ASN A 279 20.21 21.79 -29.43
C ASN A 279 19.43 23.13 -29.36
N THR A 280 18.49 23.27 -28.40
CA THR A 280 17.85 24.55 -28.10
C THR A 280 18.58 25.26 -26.97
N LEU A 281 18.53 26.60 -26.99
CA LEU A 281 19.11 27.44 -25.93
C LEU A 281 18.09 27.80 -24.85
N PHE A 282 16.89 27.23 -24.92
CA PHE A 282 15.79 27.59 -24.04
C PHE A 282 15.52 26.49 -23.03
N PRO A 283 15.46 26.81 -21.70
CA PRO A 283 15.08 25.84 -20.70
C PRO A 283 13.61 25.44 -20.85
N LYS A 284 13.31 24.19 -20.53
CA LYS A 284 11.93 23.72 -20.38
C LYS A 284 11.42 24.17 -19.02
N GLU A 285 10.32 24.90 -19.01
CA GLU A 285 9.66 25.35 -17.77
C GLU A 285 8.47 24.45 -17.43
N VAL A 286 8.42 23.99 -16.20
CA VAL A 286 7.33 23.16 -15.66
C VAL A 286 7.05 23.59 -14.21
N THR A 287 6.00 23.04 -13.58
CA THR A 287 5.84 23.09 -12.12
C THR A 287 6.56 21.92 -11.48
N HIS A 288 6.99 22.03 -10.22
CA HIS A 288 7.63 20.93 -9.48
C HIS A 288 6.78 19.64 -9.56
N TYR A 289 5.48 19.75 -9.37
CA TYR A 289 4.58 18.60 -9.35
C TYR A 289 3.45 18.77 -10.36
N ASP A 290 3.05 17.67 -10.97
CA ASP A 290 1.82 17.63 -11.76
C ASP A 290 0.61 17.63 -10.81
N LYS A 291 -0.38 18.50 -11.09
CA LYS A 291 -1.56 18.69 -10.22
C LYS A 291 -2.42 17.42 -10.12
N TRP A 292 -2.51 16.65 -11.19
CA TRP A 292 -3.26 15.41 -11.17
C TRP A 292 -2.56 14.37 -10.29
N VAL A 293 -1.22 14.26 -10.39
CA VAL A 293 -0.40 13.32 -9.61
C VAL A 293 -0.56 13.56 -8.11
N ILE A 294 -0.38 14.81 -7.65
CA ILE A 294 -0.49 15.11 -6.21
C ILE A 294 -1.90 14.91 -5.67
N ARG A 295 -2.93 15.22 -6.50
CA ARG A 295 -4.33 14.95 -6.15
C ARG A 295 -4.59 13.47 -6.03
N GLU A 296 -4.18 12.67 -7.00
CA GLU A 296 -4.35 11.22 -7.01
C GLU A 296 -3.69 10.57 -5.79
N LEU A 297 -2.47 10.98 -5.45
CA LEU A 297 -1.75 10.45 -4.29
C LEU A 297 -2.45 10.77 -2.96
N LEU A 298 -2.95 11.99 -2.78
CA LEU A 298 -3.69 12.35 -1.57
C LEU A 298 -5.01 11.58 -1.48
N GLN A 299 -5.73 11.45 -2.59
CA GLN A 299 -6.97 10.70 -2.64
C GLN A 299 -6.74 9.20 -2.39
N ASN A 300 -5.63 8.63 -2.88
CA ASN A 300 -5.22 7.27 -2.57
C ASN A 300 -4.93 7.11 -1.06
N CYS A 301 -4.29 8.09 -0.42
CA CYS A 301 -4.13 8.08 1.03
C CYS A 301 -5.48 8.04 1.76
N VAL A 302 -6.47 8.82 1.33
CA VAL A 302 -7.82 8.81 1.91
C VAL A 302 -8.49 7.46 1.70
N ALA A 303 -8.49 6.94 0.46
CA ALA A 303 -9.17 5.70 0.11
C ALA A 303 -8.57 4.45 0.79
N HIS A 304 -7.24 4.43 0.98
CA HIS A 304 -6.50 3.24 1.44
C HIS A 304 -5.99 3.31 2.88
N SER A 305 -6.22 4.41 3.61
CA SER A 305 -5.83 4.51 5.02
C SER A 305 -6.52 3.45 5.89
N ASP A 306 -5.77 2.85 6.81
CA ASP A 306 -6.35 2.01 7.85
C ASP A 306 -6.77 2.89 9.05
N TYR A 307 -8.00 3.38 9.00
CA TYR A 307 -8.56 4.26 10.03
C TYR A 307 -8.65 3.61 11.41
N ARG A 308 -8.65 2.27 11.50
CA ARG A 308 -8.61 1.53 12.78
C ARG A 308 -7.29 1.70 13.53
N LYS A 309 -6.22 2.10 12.83
CA LYS A 309 -4.89 2.34 13.45
C LYS A 309 -4.76 3.72 14.10
N SER A 310 -5.82 4.51 14.16
CA SER A 310 -5.85 5.82 14.81
C SER A 310 -4.67 6.73 14.38
N SER A 311 -4.37 6.75 13.09
CA SER A 311 -3.28 7.51 12.50
C SER A 311 -3.81 8.51 11.48
N ARG A 312 -3.17 9.67 11.41
CA ARG A 312 -3.49 10.71 10.44
C ARG A 312 -2.82 10.47 9.10
N ILE A 313 -3.36 11.06 8.03
CA ILE A 313 -2.69 11.17 6.74
C ILE A 313 -1.68 12.31 6.82
N ILE A 314 -0.47 12.12 6.30
CA ILE A 314 0.61 13.09 6.38
C ILE A 314 1.14 13.43 4.99
N ILE A 315 1.32 14.73 4.72
CA ILE A 315 2.03 15.24 3.55
C ILE A 315 3.27 15.96 4.07
N LEU A 316 4.46 15.44 3.75
CA LEU A 316 5.72 16.09 4.06
C LEU A 316 6.23 16.77 2.79
N GLU A 317 6.41 18.09 2.85
CA GLU A 317 6.95 18.86 1.75
C GLU A 317 8.40 19.25 2.02
N TYR A 318 9.29 18.81 1.14
CA TYR A 318 10.69 19.22 1.04
C TYR A 318 10.86 20.16 -0.15
N ASN A 319 12.04 20.72 -0.32
CA ASN A 319 12.31 21.59 -1.46
C ASN A 319 12.27 20.81 -2.79
N ASP A 320 12.75 19.56 -2.77
CA ASP A 320 12.94 18.71 -3.94
C ASP A 320 11.88 17.62 -4.11
N LYS A 321 11.07 17.34 -3.09
CA LYS A 321 10.13 16.22 -3.08
C LYS A 321 8.95 16.39 -2.14
N LEU A 322 7.89 15.63 -2.40
CA LEU A 322 6.75 15.41 -1.51
C LEU A 322 6.73 13.96 -1.05
N ILE A 323 6.35 13.73 0.21
CA ILE A 323 6.08 12.40 0.73
C ILE A 323 4.64 12.36 1.23
N PHE A 324 3.86 11.46 0.66
CA PHE A 324 2.51 11.14 1.11
C PHE A 324 2.55 9.89 1.96
N GLN A 325 1.94 9.93 3.14
CA GLN A 325 1.93 8.80 4.08
C GLN A 325 0.54 8.58 4.65
N ASN A 326 0.12 7.31 4.68
CA ASN A 326 -1.09 6.88 5.38
C ASN A 326 -0.85 5.58 6.16
N ALA A 327 -1.70 5.31 7.16
CA ALA A 327 -1.67 4.05 7.90
C ALA A 327 -2.10 2.87 7.03
N GLY A 328 -1.52 1.70 7.32
CA GLY A 328 -1.72 0.45 6.61
C GLY A 328 -0.67 0.22 5.53
N GLY A 329 -0.08 -0.97 5.51
CA GLY A 329 0.89 -1.37 4.50
C GLY A 329 0.28 -1.41 3.09
N PHE A 330 1.13 -1.40 2.09
CA PHE A 330 0.73 -1.54 0.69
C PHE A 330 0.13 -2.93 0.47
N MET A 331 -1.07 -3.01 -0.10
CA MET A 331 -1.80 -4.28 -0.19
C MET A 331 -1.37 -5.19 -1.35
N PRO A 332 -1.04 -4.66 -2.55
CA PRO A 332 -0.49 -5.48 -3.63
C PRO A 332 0.91 -6.00 -3.31
N ASP A 333 1.33 -7.08 -3.97
CA ASP A 333 2.65 -7.70 -3.75
C ASP A 333 3.81 -6.78 -4.20
N SER A 334 3.63 -6.05 -5.30
CA SER A 334 4.60 -5.05 -5.78
C SER A 334 3.94 -3.96 -6.61
N VAL A 335 4.62 -2.82 -6.74
CA VAL A 335 4.19 -1.71 -7.60
C VAL A 335 4.29 -2.08 -9.07
N GLU A 336 5.35 -2.78 -9.46
CA GLU A 336 5.58 -3.27 -10.81
C GLU A 336 4.48 -4.22 -11.28
N GLU A 337 3.97 -5.07 -10.38
CA GLU A 337 2.86 -5.96 -10.68
C GLU A 337 1.57 -5.19 -10.94
N VAL A 338 1.27 -4.17 -10.13
CA VAL A 338 0.10 -3.30 -10.34
C VAL A 338 0.17 -2.58 -11.69
N ILE A 339 1.36 -2.07 -12.05
CA ILE A 339 1.59 -1.39 -13.33
C ILE A 339 1.39 -2.35 -14.51
N ARG A 340 1.88 -3.61 -14.39
CA ARG A 340 1.80 -4.63 -15.43
C ARG A 340 0.39 -5.18 -15.63
N LYS A 341 -0.32 -5.48 -14.53
CA LYS A 341 -1.69 -6.05 -14.59
C LYS A 341 -2.69 -5.12 -15.29
N ASN A 342 -2.50 -3.82 -15.21
CA ASN A 342 -3.35 -2.80 -15.86
C ASN A 342 -4.85 -3.06 -15.66
N SER A 343 -5.23 -3.53 -14.49
CA SER A 343 -6.61 -3.87 -14.10
C SER A 343 -6.93 -3.29 -12.73
N PRO A 344 -8.22 -3.08 -12.40
CA PRO A 344 -8.61 -2.71 -11.05
C PRO A 344 -8.05 -3.71 -10.04
N GLN A 345 -7.67 -3.21 -8.86
CA GLN A 345 -7.20 -4.08 -7.78
C GLN A 345 -8.35 -4.97 -7.27
N ASP A 346 -8.04 -6.23 -7.00
CA ASP A 346 -9.02 -7.20 -6.50
C ASP A 346 -9.46 -6.89 -5.07
N TYR A 347 -8.61 -6.17 -4.30
CA TYR A 347 -8.85 -5.89 -2.89
C TYR A 347 -8.62 -4.42 -2.56
N TYR A 348 -9.61 -3.82 -1.90
CA TYR A 348 -9.54 -2.49 -1.32
C TYR A 348 -9.68 -2.59 0.20
N ARG A 349 -8.92 -1.78 0.95
CA ARG A 349 -9.07 -1.72 2.42
C ARG A 349 -10.41 -1.16 2.83
N ASN A 350 -10.88 -0.13 2.13
CA ASN A 350 -12.15 0.55 2.37
C ASN A 350 -13.00 0.55 1.09
N PRO A 351 -13.56 -0.61 0.66
CA PRO A 351 -14.29 -0.70 -0.61
C PRO A 351 -15.48 0.24 -0.69
N PHE A 352 -16.21 0.43 0.43
CA PHE A 352 -17.38 1.30 0.47
C PHE A 352 -16.98 2.77 0.33
N LEU A 353 -15.90 3.21 1.01
CA LEU A 353 -15.35 4.55 0.86
C LEU A 353 -14.85 4.80 -0.56
N ALA A 354 -14.11 3.87 -1.14
CA ALA A 354 -13.61 4.00 -2.52
C ALA A 354 -14.78 4.13 -3.51
N ALA A 355 -15.82 3.30 -3.39
CA ALA A 355 -17.02 3.39 -4.22
C ALA A 355 -17.75 4.74 -4.07
N ALA A 356 -17.86 5.27 -2.85
CA ALA A 356 -18.42 6.58 -2.59
C ALA A 356 -17.57 7.70 -3.24
N MET A 357 -16.26 7.66 -3.08
CA MET A 357 -15.34 8.63 -3.70
C MET A 357 -15.44 8.63 -5.24
N VAL A 358 -15.62 7.45 -5.85
CA VAL A 358 -15.89 7.35 -7.30
C VAL A 358 -17.20 8.04 -7.67
N ASN A 359 -18.29 7.75 -6.94
CA ASN A 359 -19.60 8.35 -7.21
C ASN A 359 -19.60 9.87 -7.04
N LEU A 360 -18.81 10.37 -6.10
CA LEU A 360 -18.61 11.79 -5.83
C LEU A 360 -17.50 12.43 -6.69
N ASN A 361 -17.06 11.76 -7.76
CA ASN A 361 -16.06 12.25 -8.70
C ASN A 361 -14.74 12.68 -8.06
N MET A 362 -14.39 12.09 -6.92
CA MET A 362 -13.11 12.33 -6.24
C MET A 362 -11.99 11.48 -6.86
N ILE A 363 -12.27 10.22 -7.21
CA ILE A 363 -11.31 9.30 -7.83
C ILE A 363 -11.86 8.70 -9.12
N GLU A 364 -10.95 8.27 -10.00
CA GLU A 364 -11.31 7.58 -11.27
C GLU A 364 -11.57 6.08 -11.02
N THR A 365 -12.40 5.44 -11.86
CA THR A 365 -12.88 4.06 -11.66
C THR A 365 -11.93 2.96 -12.14
N VAL A 366 -10.86 3.27 -12.87
CA VAL A 366 -10.23 2.29 -13.78
C VAL A 366 -9.03 1.56 -13.17
N GLY A 367 -8.70 1.78 -11.89
CA GLY A 367 -7.58 1.08 -11.24
C GLY A 367 -6.18 1.39 -11.80
N ASN A 368 -6.05 2.37 -12.67
CA ASN A 368 -4.80 2.72 -13.36
C ASN A 368 -4.07 3.92 -12.73
N GLY A 369 -4.49 4.38 -11.55
CA GLY A 369 -3.93 5.58 -10.90
C GLY A 369 -2.40 5.49 -10.76
N ILE A 370 -1.87 4.38 -10.24
CA ILE A 370 -0.43 4.18 -10.07
C ILE A 370 0.29 4.22 -11.43
N LYS A 371 -0.18 3.44 -12.42
CA LYS A 371 0.43 3.43 -13.75
C LYS A 371 0.43 4.82 -14.39
N LYS A 372 -0.68 5.56 -14.26
CA LYS A 372 -0.82 6.91 -14.80
C LYS A 372 0.13 7.90 -14.10
N ILE A 373 0.35 7.79 -12.79
CA ILE A 373 1.35 8.57 -12.06
C ILE A 373 2.74 8.35 -12.66
N PHE A 374 3.14 7.09 -12.85
CA PHE A 374 4.43 6.74 -13.47
C PHE A 374 4.54 7.27 -14.90
N THR A 375 3.48 7.13 -15.69
CA THR A 375 3.44 7.64 -17.08
C THR A 375 3.60 9.16 -17.13
N ILE A 376 2.87 9.91 -16.28
CA ILE A 376 2.98 11.37 -16.23
C ILE A 376 4.39 11.81 -15.82
N GLN A 377 4.99 11.18 -14.81
CA GLN A 377 6.36 11.52 -14.38
C GLN A 377 7.38 11.23 -15.49
N ARG A 378 7.24 10.10 -16.22
CA ARG A 378 8.04 9.80 -17.40
C ARG A 378 7.88 10.87 -18.50
N GLU A 379 6.64 11.26 -18.86
CA GLU A 379 6.35 12.27 -19.88
C GLU A 379 6.92 13.65 -19.51
N ARG A 380 7.01 13.92 -18.22
CA ARG A 380 7.66 15.12 -17.68
C ARG A 380 9.19 15.00 -17.65
N LEU A 381 9.74 13.83 -17.93
CA LEU A 381 11.17 13.50 -17.86
C LEU A 381 11.73 13.58 -16.41
N PHE A 382 10.86 13.38 -15.42
CA PHE A 382 11.18 13.44 -13.99
C PHE A 382 11.45 12.04 -13.44
N PRO A 383 12.14 11.94 -12.27
CA PRO A 383 12.26 10.69 -11.56
C PRO A 383 10.89 10.10 -11.26
N LEU A 384 10.78 8.77 -11.32
CA LEU A 384 9.55 8.06 -10.99
C LEU A 384 9.26 8.12 -9.49
N PRO A 385 8.01 7.90 -9.05
CA PRO A 385 7.70 7.86 -7.63
C PRO A 385 8.31 6.63 -6.95
N ASP A 386 8.73 6.79 -5.70
CA ASP A 386 9.14 5.67 -4.85
C ASP A 386 8.02 5.29 -3.88
N TYR A 387 7.66 4.02 -3.87
CA TYR A 387 6.74 3.43 -2.91
C TYR A 387 7.54 2.65 -1.87
N ASP A 388 7.57 3.13 -0.64
CA ASP A 388 8.12 2.38 0.48
C ASP A 388 7.06 1.40 0.97
N ILE A 389 7.21 0.15 0.53
CA ILE A 389 6.33 -0.98 0.86
C ILE A 389 6.93 -1.89 1.92
N SER A 390 8.09 -1.56 2.47
CA SER A 390 8.78 -2.35 3.50
C SER A 390 8.12 -2.22 4.88
N ASP A 391 7.36 -1.15 5.12
CA ASP A 391 6.65 -0.90 6.37
C ASP A 391 5.21 -1.46 6.28
N GLU A 392 4.95 -2.59 6.92
CA GLU A 392 3.61 -3.19 6.99
C GLU A 392 2.59 -2.32 7.74
N THR A 393 3.05 -1.32 8.45
CA THR A 393 2.19 -0.43 9.25
C THR A 393 1.77 0.83 8.51
N HIS A 394 2.56 1.30 7.56
CA HIS A 394 2.31 2.51 6.77
C HIS A 394 2.71 2.32 5.31
N THR A 395 1.99 3.00 4.44
CA THR A 395 2.39 3.20 3.04
C THR A 395 2.93 4.61 2.89
N LYS A 396 4.14 4.75 2.30
CA LYS A 396 4.75 6.05 1.98
C LYS A 396 5.05 6.13 0.50
N VAL A 397 4.70 7.24 -0.12
CA VAL A 397 4.97 7.49 -1.53
C VAL A 397 5.73 8.80 -1.66
N THR A 398 6.94 8.74 -2.23
CA THR A 398 7.77 9.91 -2.52
C THR A 398 7.61 10.30 -3.98
N VAL A 399 7.32 11.57 -4.25
CA VAL A 399 7.28 12.16 -5.59
C VAL A 399 8.32 13.26 -5.67
N TYR A 400 9.15 13.20 -6.69
CA TYR A 400 10.22 14.16 -6.92
C TYR A 400 9.71 15.35 -7.72
N GLY A 401 10.05 16.55 -7.25
CA GLY A 401 9.76 17.84 -7.89
C GLY A 401 10.92 18.38 -8.70
N GLU A 402 12.11 17.78 -8.59
CA GLU A 402 13.33 18.15 -9.28
C GLU A 402 14.00 16.93 -9.92
N LEU A 403 14.91 17.16 -10.85
CA LEU A 403 15.72 16.12 -11.48
C LEU A 403 16.75 15.58 -10.47
N ILE A 404 17.04 14.27 -10.54
CA ILE A 404 18.12 13.62 -9.77
C ILE A 404 19.39 13.53 -10.64
N ASP A 405 19.24 13.14 -11.91
CA ASP A 405 20.34 12.99 -12.86
C ASP A 405 19.91 13.51 -14.23
N GLU A 406 20.64 14.51 -14.77
CA GLU A 406 20.36 15.09 -16.08
C GLU A 406 20.53 14.08 -17.22
N ASN A 407 21.44 13.09 -17.08
CA ASN A 407 21.60 12.05 -18.09
C ASN A 407 20.36 11.16 -18.19
N TYR A 408 19.71 10.84 -17.07
CA TYR A 408 18.44 10.13 -17.09
C TYR A 408 17.38 10.91 -17.86
N THR A 409 17.26 12.21 -17.62
CA THR A 409 16.33 13.09 -18.34
C THR A 409 16.62 13.12 -19.82
N ASN A 410 17.89 13.24 -20.22
CA ASN A 410 18.31 13.23 -21.64
C ASN A 410 18.05 11.87 -22.30
N ILE A 411 18.25 10.76 -21.60
CA ILE A 411 17.88 9.43 -22.10
C ILE A 411 16.38 9.36 -22.38
N LEU A 412 15.55 9.76 -21.42
CA LEU A 412 14.09 9.73 -21.62
C LEU A 412 13.64 10.61 -22.79
N TYR A 413 14.28 11.76 -22.95
CA TYR A 413 13.97 12.66 -24.06
C TYR A 413 14.34 12.05 -25.42
N ASN A 414 15.54 11.45 -25.53
CA ASN A 414 16.06 10.89 -26.77
C ASN A 414 15.48 9.51 -27.11
N HIS A 415 14.87 8.82 -26.12
CA HIS A 415 14.32 7.48 -26.26
C HIS A 415 12.85 7.41 -25.81
N PRO A 416 11.94 8.12 -26.50
CA PRO A 416 10.52 8.11 -26.15
C PRO A 416 9.85 6.74 -26.36
N GLU A 417 10.48 5.83 -27.11
CA GLU A 417 10.04 4.47 -27.38
C GLU A 417 10.25 3.50 -26.22
N LEU A 418 11.07 3.83 -25.21
CA LEU A 418 11.33 2.94 -24.08
C LEU A 418 10.03 2.50 -23.40
N SER A 419 9.96 1.23 -23.07
CA SER A 419 8.83 0.72 -22.26
C SER A 419 8.85 1.32 -20.86
N LEU A 420 7.70 1.33 -20.19
CA LEU A 420 7.65 1.80 -18.79
C LEU A 420 8.52 0.93 -17.86
N GLU A 421 8.67 -0.35 -18.18
CA GLU A 421 9.54 -1.28 -17.44
C GLU A 421 11.02 -0.90 -17.61
N ASP A 422 11.47 -0.56 -18.83
CA ASP A 422 12.83 -0.07 -19.07
C ASP A 422 13.09 1.25 -18.30
N VAL A 423 12.10 2.15 -18.28
CA VAL A 423 12.18 3.42 -17.54
C VAL A 423 12.24 3.21 -16.03
N ILE A 424 11.49 2.25 -15.48
CA ILE A 424 11.56 1.88 -14.05
C ILE A 424 12.98 1.36 -13.72
N ALA A 425 13.55 0.52 -14.56
CA ALA A 425 14.91 0.03 -14.35
C ALA A 425 15.94 1.16 -14.42
N LEU A 426 15.83 2.09 -15.37
CA LEU A 426 16.68 3.28 -15.46
C LEU A 426 16.54 4.20 -14.24
N ASP A 427 15.32 4.38 -13.75
CA ASP A 427 15.05 5.20 -12.56
C ASP A 427 15.71 4.60 -11.32
N LYS A 428 15.67 3.27 -11.15
CA LYS A 428 16.40 2.58 -10.09
C LYS A 428 17.92 2.80 -10.17
N VAL A 429 18.48 2.85 -11.39
CA VAL A 429 19.91 3.13 -11.60
C VAL A 429 20.26 4.55 -11.09
N GLN A 430 19.51 5.60 -11.51
CA GLN A 430 19.81 6.96 -11.04
C GLN A 430 19.68 7.11 -9.52
N LYS A 431 18.79 6.35 -8.89
CA LYS A 431 18.56 6.34 -7.44
C LYS A 431 19.49 5.41 -6.67
N LYS A 432 20.39 4.69 -7.37
CA LYS A 432 21.30 3.68 -6.81
C LYS A 432 20.57 2.57 -6.05
N GLN A 433 19.38 2.23 -6.53
CA GLN A 433 18.58 1.13 -6.01
C GLN A 433 18.94 -0.19 -6.71
N PRO A 434 18.68 -1.35 -6.09
CA PRO A 434 18.91 -2.64 -6.72
C PRO A 434 18.09 -2.80 -8.01
N VAL A 435 18.74 -3.25 -9.09
CA VAL A 435 18.13 -3.59 -10.37
C VAL A 435 18.38 -5.08 -10.64
N GLY A 436 17.39 -5.79 -11.13
CA GLY A 436 17.51 -7.20 -11.47
C GLY A 436 18.51 -7.45 -12.61
N GLU A 437 19.08 -8.65 -12.66
CA GLU A 437 20.07 -9.01 -13.69
C GLU A 437 19.51 -8.94 -15.11
N ILE A 438 18.24 -9.31 -15.29
CA ILE A 438 17.56 -9.30 -16.60
C ILE A 438 17.37 -7.86 -17.06
N GLU A 439 16.89 -6.97 -16.19
CA GLU A 439 16.71 -5.56 -16.48
C GLU A 439 18.05 -4.88 -16.76
N MET A 440 19.08 -5.19 -15.99
CA MET A 440 20.45 -4.67 -16.24
C MET A 440 21.00 -5.12 -17.60
N ALA A 441 20.80 -6.40 -17.96
CA ALA A 441 21.20 -6.91 -19.27
C ALA A 441 20.46 -6.19 -20.41
N ARG A 442 19.15 -5.95 -20.22
CA ARG A 442 18.32 -5.22 -21.16
C ARG A 442 18.78 -3.77 -21.35
N LEU A 443 19.08 -3.05 -20.27
CA LEU A 443 19.60 -1.67 -20.35
C LEU A 443 20.95 -1.59 -21.05
N ARG A 444 21.83 -2.61 -20.90
CA ARG A 444 23.10 -2.71 -21.65
C ARG A 444 22.89 -2.99 -23.12
N GLU A 445 21.96 -3.90 -23.47
CA GLU A 445 21.60 -4.19 -24.86
C GLU A 445 21.11 -2.92 -25.58
N LEU A 446 20.31 -2.11 -24.88
CA LEU A 446 19.82 -0.80 -25.36
C LEU A 446 20.92 0.29 -25.36
N LYS A 447 22.13 -0.01 -24.89
CA LYS A 447 23.28 0.92 -24.79
C LYS A 447 22.97 2.18 -23.95
N LEU A 448 22.11 2.06 -22.97
CA LEU A 448 21.71 3.17 -22.07
C LEU A 448 22.67 3.34 -20.88
N LEU A 449 23.56 2.37 -20.65
CA LEU A 449 24.54 2.39 -19.57
C LEU A 449 25.96 2.50 -20.13
N ALA A 450 26.89 3.15 -19.40
CA ALA A 450 28.29 3.25 -19.79
C ALA A 450 28.99 1.86 -19.73
N GLU A 451 29.89 1.57 -20.68
CA GLU A 451 30.50 0.25 -20.89
C GLU A 451 31.36 -0.27 -19.73
N ASN A 452 31.73 0.54 -18.73
CA ASN A 452 32.72 0.21 -17.69
C ASN A 452 32.19 0.21 -16.26
N THR A 453 31.07 -0.48 -15.99
CA THR A 453 30.57 -0.57 -14.61
C THR A 453 30.33 -2.02 -14.18
N LEU A 454 31.36 -2.61 -13.58
CA LEU A 454 31.31 -3.94 -12.95
C LEU A 454 30.93 -3.90 -11.46
N ASP A 455 30.73 -2.72 -10.87
CA ASP A 455 30.37 -2.55 -9.45
C ASP A 455 29.27 -1.49 -9.26
N ASN A 456 28.70 -1.43 -8.05
CA ASN A 456 27.57 -0.59 -7.57
C ASN A 456 27.59 0.93 -7.91
N ASN A 457 28.40 1.35 -8.89
CA ASN A 457 28.53 2.72 -9.44
C ASN A 457 28.15 2.77 -10.92
N THR A 458 27.07 2.11 -11.30
CA THR A 458 26.56 2.15 -12.68
C THR A 458 26.26 3.59 -13.10
N LYS A 459 26.88 4.06 -14.19
CA LYS A 459 26.65 5.38 -14.78
C LYS A 459 25.93 5.25 -16.11
N PHE A 460 25.14 6.24 -16.46
CA PHE A 460 24.50 6.32 -17.78
C PHE A 460 25.53 6.51 -18.90
N ALA A 461 25.21 6.03 -20.10
CA ALA A 461 25.97 6.36 -21.29
C ALA A 461 25.85 7.87 -21.57
N GLN A 462 26.98 8.52 -21.84
CA GLN A 462 26.93 9.92 -22.28
C GLN A 462 26.34 9.96 -23.69
N THR A 463 25.19 10.61 -23.84
CA THR A 463 24.68 11.01 -25.15
C THR A 463 25.59 12.11 -25.67
N GLY A 464 26.30 11.84 -26.79
CA GLY A 464 27.35 12.70 -27.30
C GLY A 464 26.83 14.10 -27.64
N GLY A 465 27.19 15.07 -26.83
CA GLY A 465 27.03 16.50 -27.04
C GLY A 465 28.33 17.21 -26.66
N MET A 466 28.83 18.06 -27.54
CA MET A 466 30.07 18.83 -27.34
C MET A 466 30.02 19.64 -26.04
N THR A 467 31.04 19.46 -25.21
CA THR A 467 31.32 20.30 -24.03
C THR A 467 31.49 21.76 -24.42
N GLY A 468 30.51 22.56 -24.05
CA GLY A 468 30.59 24.01 -24.05
C GLY A 468 29.93 24.53 -22.77
N GLY A 469 30.74 24.72 -21.73
CA GLY A 469 30.24 25.18 -20.45
C GLY A 469 29.71 26.60 -20.49
N MET A 470 28.51 26.79 -19.92
CA MET A 470 28.11 28.00 -19.19
C MET A 470 26.89 27.65 -18.34
N THR A 471 27.13 27.34 -17.08
CA THR A 471 26.11 27.25 -16.05
C THR A 471 25.78 28.64 -15.51
N GLY A 472 24.59 29.10 -15.76
CA GLY A 472 24.01 30.25 -15.12
C GLY A 472 22.54 30.04 -14.90
N GLY A 473 22.17 29.38 -13.81
CA GLY A 473 20.79 29.24 -13.36
C GLY A 473 20.70 29.56 -11.89
N MET A 474 20.02 30.65 -11.54
CA MET A 474 19.65 30.96 -10.16
C MET A 474 18.52 30.06 -9.72
N THR A 475 18.81 29.13 -8.85
CA THR A 475 17.83 28.48 -7.98
C THR A 475 18.46 28.31 -6.61
N GLY A 476 17.70 28.54 -5.54
CA GLY A 476 18.15 28.64 -4.15
C GLY A 476 18.65 27.34 -3.50
N GLY A 477 19.34 26.50 -4.23
CA GLY A 477 20.25 25.49 -3.73
C GLY A 477 21.66 25.96 -4.00
N ILE A 478 22.56 25.88 -3.01
CA ILE A 478 23.95 26.34 -3.13
C ILE A 478 24.66 25.42 -4.14
N SER A 479 24.59 25.77 -5.43
CA SER A 479 25.39 25.09 -6.45
C SER A 479 26.84 25.57 -6.30
N LEU A 480 27.70 24.69 -5.84
CA LEU A 480 29.12 24.92 -5.70
C LEU A 480 29.83 24.62 -7.02
N SER A 481 30.63 25.54 -7.52
CA SER A 481 31.50 25.26 -8.65
C SER A 481 32.55 24.20 -8.30
N GLU A 482 33.07 23.49 -9.32
CA GLU A 482 34.13 22.48 -9.14
C GLU A 482 35.32 23.02 -8.32
N THR A 483 35.70 24.27 -8.57
CA THR A 483 36.75 24.95 -7.81
C THR A 483 36.35 25.16 -6.35
N GLN A 484 35.09 25.51 -6.06
CA GLN A 484 34.59 25.67 -4.68
C GLN A 484 34.56 24.33 -3.94
N ILE A 485 34.21 23.23 -4.62
CA ILE A 485 34.26 21.88 -4.05
C ILE A 485 35.71 21.49 -3.73
N LYS A 486 36.66 21.78 -4.62
CA LYS A 486 38.11 21.54 -4.38
C LYS A 486 38.61 22.37 -3.18
N ILE A 487 38.18 23.63 -3.05
CA ILE A 487 38.51 24.48 -1.90
C ILE A 487 37.97 23.87 -0.60
N LEU A 488 36.73 23.43 -0.58
CA LEU A 488 36.11 22.78 0.60
C LEU A 488 36.85 21.50 1.01
N ASN A 489 37.26 20.69 0.06
CA ASN A 489 38.03 19.46 0.33
C ASN A 489 39.39 19.80 0.95
N LEU A 490 40.10 20.81 0.43
CA LEU A 490 41.38 21.27 1.00
C LEU A 490 41.20 21.82 2.43
N ILE A 491 40.12 22.56 2.70
CA ILE A 491 39.77 23.03 4.03
C ILE A 491 39.44 21.89 4.98
N LYS A 492 38.73 20.87 4.49
CA LYS A 492 38.38 19.68 5.26
C LYS A 492 39.60 18.83 5.65
N GLU A 493 40.58 18.69 4.73
CA GLU A 493 41.85 18.01 4.99
C GLU A 493 42.78 18.81 5.91
N ASN A 494 42.82 20.13 5.73
CA ASN A 494 43.66 21.01 6.54
C ASN A 494 42.94 22.32 6.86
N PRO A 495 42.23 22.41 8.01
CA PRO A 495 41.54 23.65 8.41
C PRO A 495 42.43 24.88 8.56
N LYS A 496 43.74 24.71 8.66
CA LYS A 496 44.72 25.84 8.77
C LYS A 496 45.39 26.16 7.45
N ILE A 497 44.91 25.64 6.32
CA ILE A 497 45.52 25.86 5.01
C ILE A 497 45.54 27.34 4.65
N SER A 498 46.68 27.83 4.17
CA SER A 498 46.85 29.22 3.75
C SER A 498 46.37 29.46 2.32
N PHE A 499 46.00 30.70 1.99
CA PHE A 499 45.66 31.10 0.62
C PHE A 499 46.78 30.77 -0.38
N LYS A 500 48.04 30.99 -0.03
CA LYS A 500 49.17 30.68 -0.88
C LYS A 500 49.28 29.18 -1.18
N LYS A 501 48.98 28.35 -0.19
CA LYS A 501 49.01 26.90 -0.40
C LYS A 501 47.83 26.38 -1.22
N MET A 502 46.65 27.00 -1.07
CA MET A 502 45.49 26.69 -1.93
C MET A 502 45.75 27.13 -3.38
N GLU A 503 46.37 28.30 -3.59
CA GLU A 503 46.77 28.80 -4.91
C GLU A 503 47.71 27.81 -5.63
N GLU A 504 48.75 27.35 -4.92
CA GLU A 504 49.68 26.33 -5.45
C GLU A 504 48.99 25.02 -5.84
N ILE A 505 48.08 24.55 -5.01
CA ILE A 505 47.44 23.24 -5.24
C ILE A 505 46.35 23.31 -6.33
N LEU A 506 45.62 24.43 -6.38
CA LEU A 506 44.49 24.59 -7.31
C LEU A 506 44.91 25.24 -8.65
N GLU A 507 46.15 25.67 -8.76
CA GLU A 507 46.72 26.37 -9.94
C GLU A 507 45.88 27.58 -10.40
N ILE A 508 45.29 28.30 -9.46
CA ILE A 508 44.47 29.50 -9.71
C ILE A 508 45.08 30.70 -8.99
N ASN A 509 44.97 31.89 -9.59
CA ASN A 509 45.53 33.09 -8.95
C ASN A 509 44.79 33.50 -7.65
N ILE A 510 45.49 34.17 -6.76
CA ILE A 510 44.98 34.59 -5.45
C ILE A 510 43.67 35.40 -5.54
N SER A 511 43.51 36.24 -6.56
CA SER A 511 42.32 37.07 -6.75
C SER A 511 41.08 36.23 -7.11
N ALA A 512 41.24 35.19 -7.92
CA ALA A 512 40.18 34.23 -8.24
C ALA A 512 39.83 33.36 -7.02
N LEU A 513 40.86 32.90 -6.28
CA LEU A 513 40.67 32.16 -5.05
C LEU A 513 39.90 32.95 -3.98
N GLN A 514 40.25 34.24 -3.82
CA GLN A 514 39.54 35.14 -2.90
C GLN A 514 38.05 35.28 -3.25
N LYS A 515 37.72 35.44 -4.53
CA LYS A 515 36.33 35.52 -4.99
C LYS A 515 35.55 34.23 -4.67
N HIS A 516 36.14 33.07 -4.86
CA HIS A 516 35.50 31.81 -4.52
C HIS A 516 35.27 31.63 -3.02
N ILE A 517 36.26 32.00 -2.21
CA ILE A 517 36.17 31.94 -0.75
C ILE A 517 35.15 32.95 -0.23
N GLU A 518 35.12 34.16 -0.80
CA GLU A 518 34.17 35.20 -0.40
C GLU A 518 32.72 34.77 -0.71
N LYS A 519 32.50 34.15 -1.86
CA LYS A 519 31.20 33.55 -2.23
C LYS A 519 30.78 32.43 -1.28
N LEU A 520 31.71 31.55 -0.88
CA LEU A 520 31.45 30.48 0.10
C LEU A 520 31.10 31.05 1.49
N LYS A 521 31.74 32.16 1.89
CA LYS A 521 31.39 32.87 3.12
C LYS A 521 30.02 33.53 3.07
N GLN A 522 29.71 34.24 1.98
CA GLN A 522 28.40 34.87 1.77
C GLN A 522 27.25 33.85 1.76
N GLN A 523 27.53 32.63 1.29
CA GLN A 523 26.61 31.51 1.29
C GLN A 523 26.52 30.80 2.66
N GLY A 524 27.29 31.24 3.67
CA GLY A 524 27.29 30.63 5.00
C GLY A 524 27.87 29.20 5.05
N ILE A 525 28.65 28.78 4.04
CA ILE A 525 29.21 27.43 3.94
C ILE A 525 30.51 27.32 4.74
N ILE A 526 31.35 28.37 4.72
CA ILE A 526 32.59 28.43 5.51
C ILE A 526 32.66 29.71 6.32
N THR A 527 33.29 29.61 7.47
CA THR A 527 33.72 30.79 8.26
C THR A 527 35.20 30.64 8.61
N ARG A 528 35.81 31.74 9.02
CA ARG A 528 37.20 31.73 9.50
C ARG A 528 37.23 32.23 10.92
N GLU A 529 37.73 31.46 11.83
CA GLU A 529 37.88 31.81 13.22
C GLU A 529 39.36 32.15 13.56
N GLY A 530 39.55 33.13 14.41
CA GLY A 530 40.86 33.57 14.88
C GLY A 530 41.47 34.73 14.10
N ALA A 531 42.71 35.11 14.47
CA ALA A 531 43.43 36.25 13.88
C ALA A 531 43.85 35.99 12.43
N ALA A 532 44.20 37.07 11.68
CA ALA A 532 44.64 36.96 10.28
C ALA A 532 45.87 36.04 10.11
N PHE A 533 46.74 35.96 11.11
CA PHE A 533 47.81 34.98 11.22
C PHE A 533 47.44 33.94 12.30
N GLY A 534 47.32 32.65 11.92
CA GLY A 534 47.06 31.55 12.85
C GLY A 534 45.60 31.15 13.02
N GLY A 535 44.64 31.81 12.36
CA GLY A 535 43.24 31.39 12.34
C GLY A 535 43.01 30.14 11.48
N TYR A 536 41.84 29.46 11.68
CA TYR A 536 41.45 28.27 10.95
C TYR A 536 40.10 28.45 10.26
N TRP A 537 39.86 27.63 9.23
CA TRP A 537 38.62 27.56 8.48
C TRP A 537 37.69 26.56 9.13
N GLN A 538 36.42 26.91 9.23
CA GLN A 538 35.37 26.00 9.69
C GLN A 538 34.29 25.86 8.60
N ILE A 539 33.93 24.65 8.29
CA ILE A 539 32.81 24.33 7.39
C ILE A 539 31.54 24.28 8.23
N MET A 540 30.54 25.10 7.88
CA MET A 540 29.31 25.30 8.66
C MET A 540 28.13 24.43 8.19
N LYS A 541 28.20 23.79 7.00
CA LYS A 541 27.15 22.93 6.44
C LYS A 541 27.74 21.66 5.86
#